data_db9aeba6057126d3c4d0cce55ed82915
#
_entry.id   db9aeba6057126d3c4d0cce55ed82915
#
_cell.length_a   1.000
_cell.length_b   1.000
_cell.length_c   1.000
_cell.angle_alpha   90.00
_cell.angle_beta   90.00
_cell.angle_gamma   90.00
#
_symmetry.space_group_name_H-M   'P 1'
#
loop_
_entity.id
_entity.type
_entity.pdbx_description
1 polymer ?
#
loop_
_entity_poly.entity_id
_entity_poly.type
_entity_poly.pdbx_seq_one_letter_code
_entity_poly.pdbx_strand_id
1 'polypeptide(L)'
;WILKPNESFCTPQSIISYSYSGIGTMIREYHDVFRNNLMRSKWVNKKRPILINNWEGTYFDFTEEKLLQMAETAHKAGVELLVLDDGWFGKRNNDTCSLGDWKVNYDKLPSGIDGLAEKINKIGMKFGLWFEPEMISPDSDLYREHPDWAIHIDEREGVQSRNQMVLDLSRDEVC
;
A
#
# COMPACT_ATOMS: atom_id res chain seq x y z
N TRP A 1 22.92 -8.88 -9.03
CA TRP A 1 23.74 -9.53 -7.98
C TRP A 1 24.96 -10.20 -8.59
N ILE A 2 26.14 -9.96 -8.05
CA ILE A 2 27.37 -10.62 -8.47
C ILE A 2 27.83 -11.55 -7.33
N LEU A 3 27.79 -12.86 -7.57
CA LEU A 3 28.28 -13.86 -6.62
C LEU A 3 29.78 -14.09 -6.83
N LYS A 4 30.60 -13.77 -5.84
CA LYS A 4 32.06 -13.97 -5.91
C LYS A 4 32.45 -15.43 -5.62
N PRO A 5 33.64 -15.87 -5.99
CA PRO A 5 34.15 -17.20 -5.63
C PRO A 5 34.08 -17.43 -4.12
N ASN A 6 33.62 -18.60 -3.70
CA ASN A 6 33.38 -19.01 -2.32
C ASN A 6 32.28 -18.27 -1.54
N GLU A 7 31.48 -17.43 -2.20
CA GLU A 7 30.26 -16.86 -1.63
C GLU A 7 29.06 -17.76 -1.90
N SER A 8 28.02 -17.65 -1.08
CA SER A 8 26.73 -18.31 -1.28
C SER A 8 25.62 -17.28 -1.24
N PHE A 9 24.59 -17.52 -2.04
CA PHE A 9 23.35 -16.74 -2.05
C PHE A 9 22.17 -17.65 -1.79
N CYS A 10 21.35 -17.30 -0.80
CA CYS A 10 20.11 -18.02 -0.50
C CYS A 10 18.94 -17.34 -1.19
N THR A 11 18.28 -18.02 -2.11
CA THR A 11 17.09 -17.51 -2.76
C THR A 11 15.91 -17.48 -1.79
N PRO A 12 14.88 -16.64 -2.03
CA PRO A 12 13.61 -16.78 -1.34
C PRO A 12 13.04 -18.21 -1.48
N GLN A 13 12.35 -18.67 -0.44
CA GLN A 13 11.74 -20.01 -0.44
C GLN A 13 10.55 -20.06 -1.40
N SER A 14 10.45 -21.15 -2.16
CA SER A 14 9.29 -21.46 -2.99
C SER A 14 8.58 -22.69 -2.45
N ILE A 15 7.25 -22.66 -2.39
CA ILE A 15 6.42 -23.77 -1.96
C ILE A 15 5.82 -24.41 -3.22
N ILE A 16 6.08 -25.70 -3.42
CA ILE A 16 5.56 -26.48 -4.53
C ILE A 16 4.60 -27.53 -3.97
N SER A 17 3.46 -27.70 -4.60
CA SER A 17 2.45 -28.67 -4.21
C SER A 17 1.93 -29.44 -5.42
N TYR A 18 1.43 -30.65 -5.18
CA TYR A 18 0.72 -31.47 -6.15
C TYR A 18 -0.62 -31.91 -5.58
N SER A 19 -1.67 -31.84 -6.38
CA SER A 19 -3.00 -32.31 -6.00
C SER A 19 -3.62 -33.15 -7.11
N TYR A 20 -3.97 -34.41 -6.80
CA TYR A 20 -4.74 -35.28 -7.68
C TYR A 20 -6.25 -34.98 -7.63
N SER A 21 -6.70 -34.21 -6.65
CA SER A 21 -8.11 -33.84 -6.42
C SER A 21 -8.48 -32.47 -6.99
N GLY A 22 -7.63 -31.91 -7.86
CA GLY A 22 -7.87 -30.66 -8.58
C GLY A 22 -7.41 -29.41 -7.83
N ILE A 23 -7.48 -28.27 -8.54
CA ILE A 23 -6.96 -26.97 -8.10
C ILE A 23 -7.66 -26.47 -6.82
N GLY A 24 -8.98 -26.69 -6.70
CA GLY A 24 -9.71 -26.24 -5.51
C GLY A 24 -9.24 -26.87 -4.20
N THR A 25 -8.81 -28.13 -4.24
CA THR A 25 -8.21 -28.82 -3.08
C THR A 25 -6.83 -28.23 -2.79
N MET A 26 -5.99 -28.10 -3.80
CA MET A 26 -4.66 -27.50 -3.66
C MET A 26 -4.72 -26.08 -3.06
N ILE A 27 -5.65 -25.23 -3.51
CA ILE A 27 -5.83 -23.88 -2.97
C ILE A 27 -6.18 -23.92 -1.48
N ARG A 28 -7.07 -24.81 -1.05
CA ARG A 28 -7.42 -24.96 0.38
C ARG A 28 -6.23 -25.41 1.21
N GLU A 29 -5.43 -26.36 0.70
CA GLU A 29 -4.20 -26.81 1.36
C GLU A 29 -3.19 -25.66 1.49
N TYR A 30 -3.00 -24.82 0.46
CA TYR A 30 -2.18 -23.61 0.57
C TYR A 30 -2.73 -22.64 1.61
N HIS A 31 -4.04 -22.43 1.66
CA HIS A 31 -4.64 -21.57 2.68
C HIS A 31 -4.36 -22.07 4.10
N ASP A 32 -4.38 -23.38 4.31
CA ASP A 32 -4.05 -23.97 5.61
C ASP A 32 -2.57 -23.84 5.94
N VAL A 33 -1.68 -24.05 4.98
CA VAL A 33 -0.23 -23.82 5.15
C VAL A 33 0.04 -22.36 5.49
N PHE A 34 -0.55 -21.43 4.76
CA PHE A 34 -0.35 -20.00 5.01
C PHE A 34 -0.88 -19.59 6.38
N ARG A 35 -2.07 -20.04 6.74
CA ARG A 35 -2.69 -19.74 8.03
C ARG A 35 -1.87 -20.29 9.20
N ASN A 36 -1.41 -21.53 9.10
CA ASN A 36 -0.79 -22.24 10.22
C ASN A 36 0.72 -21.98 10.34
N ASN A 37 1.40 -21.61 9.24
CA ASN A 37 2.86 -21.55 9.21
C ASN A 37 3.42 -20.16 8.87
N LEU A 38 2.73 -19.35 8.05
CA LEU A 38 3.26 -18.08 7.55
C LEU A 38 2.63 -16.86 8.22
N MET A 39 1.31 -16.88 8.41
CA MET A 39 0.61 -15.73 8.99
C MET A 39 0.89 -15.59 10.48
N ARG A 40 1.40 -14.41 10.88
CA ARG A 40 1.71 -14.06 12.27
C ARG A 40 0.81 -12.94 12.81
N SER A 41 -0.22 -12.56 12.07
CA SER A 41 -1.13 -11.46 12.41
C SER A 41 -2.19 -11.90 13.41
N LYS A 42 -2.69 -10.95 14.20
CA LYS A 42 -3.89 -11.12 15.05
C LYS A 42 -5.14 -11.57 14.27
N TRP A 43 -5.08 -11.47 12.94
CA TRP A 43 -6.16 -11.80 12.03
C TRP A 43 -6.18 -13.26 11.56
N VAL A 44 -5.19 -14.08 11.93
CA VAL A 44 -5.08 -15.49 11.46
C VAL A 44 -6.40 -16.25 11.60
N ASN A 45 -7.04 -16.17 12.77
CA ASN A 45 -8.28 -16.87 13.09
C ASN A 45 -9.48 -15.94 13.27
N LYS A 46 -9.43 -14.72 12.77
CA LYS A 46 -10.53 -13.75 12.86
C LYS A 46 -11.11 -13.45 11.48
N LYS A 47 -12.41 -13.21 11.44
CA LYS A 47 -13.04 -12.65 10.25
C LYS A 47 -12.43 -11.29 9.92
N ARG A 48 -12.19 -11.04 8.65
CA ARG A 48 -11.79 -9.72 8.17
C ARG A 48 -12.98 -8.77 8.27
N PRO A 49 -12.76 -7.48 8.59
CA PRO A 49 -13.83 -6.51 8.56
C PRO A 49 -14.37 -6.35 7.14
N ILE A 50 -15.65 -6.06 7.03
CA ILE A 50 -16.25 -5.61 5.77
C ILE A 50 -15.67 -4.23 5.45
N LEU A 51 -14.99 -4.12 4.31
CA LEU A 51 -14.20 -2.95 3.93
C LEU A 51 -14.84 -2.17 2.79
N ILE A 52 -14.77 -0.85 2.87
CA ILE A 52 -14.94 0.06 1.74
C ILE A 52 -13.62 0.84 1.54
N ASN A 53 -13.23 1.00 0.28
CA ASN A 53 -12.15 1.86 -0.15
C ASN A 53 -12.76 3.05 -0.90
N ASN A 54 -12.24 4.27 -0.69
CA ASN A 54 -12.83 5.47 -1.31
C ASN A 54 -12.47 5.65 -2.79
N TRP A 55 -11.48 4.91 -3.33
CA TRP A 55 -10.89 5.20 -4.64
C TRP A 55 -11.92 5.37 -5.75
N GLU A 56 -12.72 4.35 -6.01
CA GLU A 56 -13.73 4.39 -7.08
C GLU A 56 -14.85 5.42 -6.83
N GLY A 57 -15.02 5.87 -5.60
CA GLY A 57 -16.04 6.86 -5.23
C GLY A 57 -15.57 8.30 -5.36
N THR A 58 -14.27 8.56 -5.26
CA THR A 58 -13.75 9.94 -5.20
C THR A 58 -12.50 10.18 -6.03
N TYR A 59 -11.73 9.13 -6.35
CA TYR A 59 -10.36 9.26 -6.85
C TYR A 59 -9.57 10.27 -6.01
N PHE A 60 -8.93 11.25 -6.63
CA PHE A 60 -8.17 12.32 -5.96
C PHE A 60 -9.05 13.46 -5.41
N ASP A 61 -10.35 13.53 -5.81
CA ASP A 61 -11.27 14.60 -5.39
C ASP A 61 -12.02 14.24 -4.11
N PHE A 62 -11.32 14.26 -2.99
CA PHE A 62 -11.91 14.08 -1.68
C PHE A 62 -11.50 15.19 -0.69
N THR A 63 -12.32 15.36 0.32
CA THR A 63 -12.05 16.14 1.52
C THR A 63 -12.35 15.30 2.74
N GLU A 64 -11.87 15.71 3.89
CA GLU A 64 -12.19 15.06 5.16
C GLU A 64 -13.70 14.92 5.37
N GLU A 65 -14.47 15.94 5.04
CA GLU A 65 -15.94 15.92 5.15
C GLU A 65 -16.58 14.86 4.26
N LYS A 66 -16.17 14.78 2.98
CA LYS A 66 -16.65 13.74 2.05
C LYS A 66 -16.37 12.33 2.57
N LEU A 67 -15.17 12.11 3.13
CA LEU A 67 -14.80 10.82 3.71
C LEU A 67 -15.65 10.47 4.93
N LEU A 68 -15.94 11.42 5.81
CA LEU A 68 -16.79 11.21 6.98
C LEU A 68 -18.23 10.88 6.56
N GLN A 69 -18.79 11.60 5.58
CA GLN A 69 -20.14 11.29 5.03
C GLN A 69 -20.19 9.89 4.41
N MET A 70 -19.12 9.49 3.67
CA MET A 70 -18.99 8.13 3.14
C MET A 70 -18.96 7.10 4.27
N ALA A 71 -18.17 7.34 5.31
CA ALA A 71 -18.05 6.45 6.46
C ALA A 71 -19.39 6.27 7.19
N GLU A 72 -20.11 7.36 7.47
CA GLU A 72 -21.43 7.31 8.11
C GLU A 72 -22.46 6.50 7.30
N THR A 73 -22.47 6.70 5.99
CA THR A 73 -23.37 6.00 5.07
C THR A 73 -23.00 4.51 4.99
N ALA A 74 -21.73 4.20 4.85
CA ALA A 74 -21.22 2.85 4.79
C ALA A 74 -21.44 2.09 6.11
N HIS A 75 -21.24 2.76 7.26
CA HIS A 75 -21.50 2.16 8.57
C HIS A 75 -22.96 1.74 8.76
N LYS A 76 -23.92 2.59 8.33
CA LYS A 76 -25.35 2.24 8.34
C LYS A 76 -25.67 1.01 7.48
N ALA A 77 -24.88 0.76 6.44
CA ALA A 77 -24.98 -0.43 5.59
C ALA A 77 -24.23 -1.66 6.14
N GLY A 78 -23.58 -1.55 7.32
CA GLY A 78 -22.86 -2.65 7.97
C GLY A 78 -21.39 -2.77 7.57
N VAL A 79 -20.81 -1.75 6.93
CA VAL A 79 -19.36 -1.70 6.65
C VAL A 79 -18.60 -1.38 7.94
N GLU A 80 -17.46 -2.03 8.15
CA GLU A 80 -16.71 -2.01 9.40
C GLU A 80 -15.35 -1.31 9.31
N LEU A 81 -14.86 -1.07 8.08
CA LEU A 81 -13.54 -0.48 7.82
C LEU A 81 -13.61 0.45 6.62
N LEU A 82 -13.16 1.71 6.77
CA LEU A 82 -12.86 2.60 5.66
C LEU A 82 -11.36 2.60 5.41
N VAL A 83 -10.97 2.38 4.16
CA VAL A 83 -9.58 2.56 3.68
C VAL A 83 -9.51 3.83 2.84
N LEU A 84 -8.68 4.77 3.27
CA LEU A 84 -8.32 5.94 2.49
C LEU A 84 -7.22 5.55 1.50
N ASP A 85 -7.53 5.66 0.22
CA ASP A 85 -6.64 5.34 -0.89
C ASP A 85 -5.74 6.53 -1.26
N ASP A 86 -5.15 6.49 -2.44
CA ASP A 86 -4.19 7.46 -2.98
C ASP A 86 -4.69 8.92 -2.90
N GLY A 87 -3.75 9.86 -2.76
CA GLY A 87 -4.06 11.30 -2.81
C GLY A 87 -4.13 12.01 -1.45
N TRP A 88 -3.84 11.34 -0.33
CA TRP A 88 -3.86 11.93 1.02
C TRP A 88 -2.58 12.71 1.38
N PHE A 89 -1.53 12.62 0.56
CA PHE A 89 -0.19 13.13 0.84
C PHE A 89 0.30 14.12 -0.20
N GLY A 90 1.26 14.95 0.16
CA GLY A 90 1.96 15.89 -0.71
C GLY A 90 1.01 16.76 -1.54
N LYS A 91 1.36 16.93 -2.81
CA LYS A 91 0.52 17.60 -3.83
C LYS A 91 -0.20 16.58 -4.72
N ARG A 92 -0.44 15.37 -4.22
CA ARG A 92 -1.00 14.23 -4.96
C ARG A 92 -2.46 14.46 -5.34
N ASN A 93 -2.68 15.26 -6.40
CA ASN A 93 -4.00 15.53 -6.98
C ASN A 93 -4.23 14.80 -8.31
N ASN A 94 -3.24 14.03 -8.74
CA ASN A 94 -3.26 13.16 -9.91
C ASN A 94 -2.13 12.11 -9.76
N ASP A 95 -2.01 11.19 -10.69
CA ASP A 95 -1.05 10.09 -10.66
C ASP A 95 0.35 10.44 -11.20
N THR A 96 0.62 11.71 -11.54
CA THR A 96 1.91 12.12 -12.11
C THR A 96 2.87 12.76 -11.09
N CYS A 97 2.45 13.01 -9.87
CA CYS A 97 3.24 13.76 -8.89
C CYS A 97 3.17 13.18 -7.47
N SER A 98 4.13 13.60 -6.63
CA SER A 98 4.21 13.44 -5.17
C SER A 98 4.24 12.01 -4.63
N LEU A 99 4.27 10.96 -5.45
CA LEU A 99 4.47 9.61 -4.92
C LEU A 99 5.89 9.53 -4.32
N GLY A 100 5.98 9.11 -3.06
CA GLY A 100 7.18 9.19 -2.23
C GLY A 100 7.16 10.30 -1.16
N ASP A 101 6.33 11.34 -1.35
CA ASP A 101 6.19 12.45 -0.41
C ASP A 101 5.12 12.14 0.65
N TRP A 102 5.40 11.21 1.56
CA TRP A 102 4.44 10.71 2.55
C TRP A 102 4.15 11.73 3.67
N LYS A 103 3.88 12.98 3.29
CA LYS A 103 3.49 14.07 4.19
C LYS A 103 2.02 14.41 3.97
N VAL A 104 1.24 14.46 5.05
CA VAL A 104 -0.21 14.71 4.98
C VAL A 104 -0.54 15.98 4.20
N ASN A 105 -1.51 15.90 3.31
CA ASN A 105 -2.10 17.06 2.64
C ASN A 105 -3.19 17.66 3.55
N TYR A 106 -2.84 18.72 4.29
CA TYR A 106 -3.75 19.36 5.22
C TYR A 106 -4.86 20.20 4.56
N ASP A 107 -4.74 20.51 3.26
CA ASP A 107 -5.83 21.15 2.52
C ASP A 107 -7.01 20.18 2.33
N LYS A 108 -6.72 18.89 2.15
CA LYS A 108 -7.74 17.84 2.05
C LYS A 108 -8.17 17.31 3.41
N LEU A 109 -7.21 17.17 4.33
CA LEU A 109 -7.36 16.56 5.64
C LEU A 109 -6.94 17.52 6.75
N PRO A 110 -7.76 18.52 7.08
CA PRO A 110 -7.39 19.56 8.05
C PRO A 110 -7.03 19.03 9.44
N SER A 111 -7.61 17.91 9.87
CA SER A 111 -7.27 17.28 11.16
C SER A 111 -6.13 16.27 11.07
N GLY A 112 -5.51 16.12 9.90
CA GLY A 112 -4.48 15.12 9.66
C GLY A 112 -5.02 13.68 9.65
N ILE A 113 -4.11 12.72 9.48
CA ILE A 113 -4.47 11.30 9.44
C ILE A 113 -4.99 10.83 10.81
N ASP A 114 -4.34 11.22 11.90
CA ASP A 114 -4.75 10.83 13.25
C ASP A 114 -6.14 11.37 13.59
N GLY A 115 -6.40 12.64 13.31
CA GLY A 115 -7.70 13.24 13.56
C GLY A 115 -8.82 12.64 12.70
N LEU A 116 -8.55 12.32 11.44
CA LEU A 116 -9.48 11.59 10.59
C LEU A 116 -9.75 10.18 11.15
N ALA A 117 -8.70 9.45 11.51
CA ALA A 117 -8.82 8.10 12.09
C ALA A 117 -9.66 8.11 13.37
N GLU A 118 -9.46 9.09 14.27
CA GLU A 118 -10.27 9.26 15.47
C GLU A 118 -11.75 9.50 15.14
N LYS A 119 -12.04 10.35 14.16
CA LYS A 119 -13.42 10.64 13.73
C LYS A 119 -14.10 9.40 13.15
N ILE A 120 -13.40 8.64 12.29
CA ILE A 120 -13.89 7.37 11.73
C ILE A 120 -14.14 6.34 12.87
N ASN A 121 -13.22 6.25 13.84
CA ASN A 121 -13.39 5.35 14.98
C ASN A 121 -14.60 5.75 15.85
N LYS A 122 -14.89 7.03 16.01
CA LYS A 122 -16.09 7.52 16.73
C LYS A 122 -17.40 7.14 16.02
N ILE A 123 -17.41 7.01 14.70
CA ILE A 123 -18.55 6.49 13.92
C ILE A 123 -18.78 4.99 14.20
N GLY A 124 -17.75 4.27 14.72
CA GLY A 124 -17.80 2.83 14.97
C GLY A 124 -17.06 1.99 13.92
N MET A 125 -16.35 2.62 13.01
CA MET A 125 -15.58 1.95 11.96
C MET A 125 -14.08 1.94 12.29
N LYS A 126 -13.36 0.98 11.71
CA LYS A 126 -11.90 1.02 11.66
C LYS A 126 -11.43 1.91 10.52
N PHE A 127 -10.19 2.38 10.63
CA PHE A 127 -9.53 3.16 9.59
C PHE A 127 -8.31 2.41 9.05
N GLY A 128 -8.10 2.48 7.76
CA GLY A 128 -6.91 1.98 7.05
C GLY A 128 -6.40 3.02 6.07
N LEU A 129 -5.15 2.89 5.69
CA LEU A 129 -4.46 3.83 4.81
C LEU A 129 -3.71 3.08 3.72
N TRP A 130 -3.78 3.58 2.49
CA TRP A 130 -3.02 3.07 1.37
C TRP A 130 -1.61 3.67 1.33
N PHE A 131 -0.65 2.83 1.00
CA PHE A 131 0.74 3.19 0.71
C PHE A 131 1.27 2.40 -0.49
N GLU A 132 2.13 3.03 -1.28
CA GLU A 132 2.92 2.41 -2.34
C GLU A 132 4.41 2.75 -2.13
N PRO A 133 5.03 2.20 -1.07
CA PRO A 133 6.33 2.65 -0.58
C PRO A 133 7.50 2.32 -1.52
N GLU A 134 7.31 1.38 -2.44
CA GLU A 134 8.31 0.97 -3.42
C GLU A 134 8.42 1.89 -4.63
N MET A 135 7.52 2.87 -4.76
CA MET A 135 7.43 3.70 -5.95
C MET A 135 7.68 5.17 -5.64
N ILE A 136 8.15 5.91 -6.65
CA ILE A 136 8.44 7.33 -6.59
C ILE A 136 8.02 8.03 -7.88
N SER A 137 7.41 9.21 -7.77
CA SER A 137 7.13 10.06 -8.93
C SER A 137 8.37 10.89 -9.28
N PRO A 138 8.71 11.07 -10.58
CA PRO A 138 9.73 12.04 -10.99
C PRO A 138 9.41 13.47 -10.49
N ASP A 139 8.14 13.83 -10.43
CA ASP A 139 7.67 15.07 -9.79
C ASP A 139 7.30 14.81 -8.33
N SER A 140 8.29 14.56 -7.49
CA SER A 140 8.19 14.50 -6.04
C SER A 140 9.34 15.24 -5.38
N ASP A 141 9.18 15.66 -4.14
CA ASP A 141 10.26 16.27 -3.37
C ASP A 141 11.33 15.22 -3.08
N LEU A 142 10.94 14.00 -2.76
CA LEU A 142 11.86 12.89 -2.55
C LEU A 142 12.78 12.63 -3.76
N TYR A 143 12.23 12.62 -4.98
CA TYR A 143 13.05 12.42 -6.18
C TYR A 143 13.98 13.58 -6.46
N ARG A 144 13.56 14.82 -6.17
CA ARG A 144 14.42 16.02 -6.29
C ARG A 144 15.59 16.00 -5.31
N GLU A 145 15.37 15.48 -4.11
CA GLU A 145 16.41 15.36 -3.08
C GLU A 145 17.32 14.15 -3.33
N HIS A 146 16.77 13.04 -3.81
CA HIS A 146 17.48 11.77 -3.96
C HIS A 146 17.15 11.08 -5.30
N PRO A 147 17.56 11.65 -6.45
CA PRO A 147 17.31 11.03 -7.75
C PRO A 147 18.01 9.68 -7.93
N ASP A 148 19.11 9.48 -7.20
CA ASP A 148 19.90 8.24 -7.18
C ASP A 148 19.22 7.09 -6.42
N TRP A 149 18.12 7.35 -5.70
CA TRP A 149 17.35 6.30 -5.02
C TRP A 149 16.40 5.53 -5.95
N ALA A 150 16.09 6.10 -7.12
CA ALA A 150 15.32 5.37 -8.12
C ALA A 150 16.23 4.39 -8.90
N ILE A 151 15.72 3.17 -9.14
CA ILE A 151 16.47 2.17 -9.90
C ILE A 151 16.66 2.68 -11.34
N HIS A 152 17.90 2.79 -11.76
CA HIS A 152 18.27 3.15 -13.12
C HIS A 152 19.58 2.47 -13.53
N ILE A 153 19.91 2.53 -14.80
CA ILE A 153 21.21 2.13 -15.34
C ILE A 153 21.91 3.40 -15.76
N ASP A 154 23.20 3.52 -15.40
CA ASP A 154 24.02 4.67 -15.76
C ASP A 154 23.91 4.97 -17.27
N GLU A 155 23.84 6.26 -17.61
CA GLU A 155 23.70 6.77 -18.99
C GLU A 155 22.36 6.41 -19.68
N ARG A 156 21.37 5.89 -18.93
CA ARG A 156 20.01 5.64 -19.46
C ARG A 156 18.98 6.37 -18.64
N GLU A 157 17.94 6.84 -19.32
CA GLU A 157 16.76 7.36 -18.62
C GLU A 157 16.11 6.26 -17.78
N GLY A 158 15.62 6.62 -16.59
CA GLY A 158 14.88 5.71 -15.73
C GLY A 158 13.59 5.24 -16.40
N VAL A 159 13.28 3.96 -16.25
CA VAL A 159 12.05 3.38 -16.81
C VAL A 159 10.87 3.80 -15.94
N GLN A 160 9.87 4.43 -16.54
CA GLN A 160 8.62 4.78 -15.89
C GLN A 160 7.50 3.83 -16.32
N SER A 161 6.67 3.46 -15.36
CA SER A 161 5.38 2.80 -15.60
C SER A 161 4.33 3.50 -14.76
N ARG A 162 3.18 3.83 -15.35
CA ARG A 162 2.12 4.62 -14.70
C ARG A 162 2.62 5.94 -14.09
N ASN A 163 3.54 6.64 -14.77
CA ASN A 163 4.17 7.89 -14.34
C ASN A 163 5.01 7.78 -13.06
N GLN A 164 5.50 6.60 -12.72
CA GLN A 164 6.27 6.35 -11.51
C GLN A 164 7.47 5.44 -11.81
N MET A 165 8.49 5.53 -10.95
CA MET A 165 9.72 4.75 -10.98
C MET A 165 9.80 3.89 -9.73
N VAL A 166 10.64 2.87 -9.75
CA VAL A 166 10.87 1.97 -8.61
C VAL A 166 12.03 2.47 -7.78
N LEU A 167 11.86 2.52 -6.46
CA LEU A 167 12.92 2.80 -5.51
C LEU A 167 13.85 1.61 -5.32
N ASP A 168 15.13 1.86 -5.10
CA ASP A 168 16.13 0.83 -4.78
C ASP A 168 16.06 0.44 -3.29
N LEU A 169 15.15 -0.48 -2.97
CA LEU A 169 14.99 -1.01 -1.61
C LEU A 169 16.13 -1.92 -1.14
N SER A 170 17.21 -2.08 -1.94
CA SER A 170 18.44 -2.72 -1.47
C SER A 170 19.34 -1.78 -0.64
N ARG A 171 18.99 -0.50 -0.59
CA ARG A 171 19.71 0.54 0.13
C ARG A 171 19.02 0.79 1.48
N ASP A 172 19.81 0.74 2.57
CA ASP A 172 19.28 0.94 3.92
C ASP A 172 18.67 2.34 4.13
N GLU A 173 19.22 3.36 3.45
CA GLU A 173 18.71 4.73 3.51
C GLU A 173 17.36 4.94 2.82
N VAL A 174 16.92 3.99 1.99
CA VAL A 174 15.61 4.02 1.30
C VAL A 174 14.54 3.32 2.13
N CYS A 175 14.93 2.36 2.99
CA CYS A 175 14.06 1.58 3.86
C CYS A 175 13.88 2.22 5.23
#